data_46ec741fd5ef696b397d317d6210ff76
#
_entry.id   46ec741fd5ef696b397d317d6210ff76
#
_cell.length_a   1.000
_cell.length_b   1.000
_cell.length_c   1.000
_cell.angle_alpha   90.00
_cell.angle_beta   90.00
_cell.angle_gamma   90.00
#
_symmetry.space_group_name_H-M   'P 1'
#
loop_
_entity.id
_entity.type
_entity.pdbx_description
1 polymer ?
#
loop_
_entity_poly.entity_id
_entity_poly.type
_entity_poly.pdbx_seq_one_letter_code
_entity_poly.pdbx_strand_id
1 'polypeptide(L)'
;MTAIDAPATGAKREAQIALPERLVWLAVLLLPITGLAGIGAFGELKGSATVYVLTAAILVTAAMRFGQIKIPLPLFVFAACLLTWLVVTAAFNFEAIMTSDFHGRSGFNKFATSSAVLIFGLASAIVCTTVFQRVSDVEKLFVNPLIAAVLTCAVFAIPEILSWFSSAGELLYKISTGLLHTAKDERGRAVGRLISLAFEAPDLSYFCGFACPWALFAYRVRTRNHSLLNAPIVAALPLVLGLIMLVLSNSRTGLLMFGGLIFAELLYWIMMRRMRLGALALVAAIPVFAAVALVPWFALQHVDATLAAGDVSTTSRLALFGAQLSIFAHNPIFGVGFGQFGFHAYSVLPSWAWDSYEVVNWFETFDELPPTFNVAGRLGTEFGVPGLLIWYGFWAVAIFRIARAAIRQRQDSSLNFLNVALLGSIFSLILGGMSNDPFRRPETWILIAITSLYAGRTSETPA
;
A
#
# COMPACT_ATOMS: atom_id res chain seq x y z
N MET A 1 11.23 -60.51 8.45
CA MET A 1 11.88 -59.37 7.76
C MET A 1 10.79 -58.59 7.05
N THR A 2 10.28 -57.60 7.75
CA THR A 2 9.13 -56.78 7.36
C THR A 2 9.66 -55.50 6.76
N ALA A 3 9.33 -55.24 5.48
CA ALA A 3 9.61 -54.00 4.78
C ALA A 3 8.81 -52.86 5.44
N ILE A 4 9.53 -51.85 5.89
CA ILE A 4 8.98 -50.65 6.51
C ILE A 4 8.54 -49.73 5.36
N ASP A 5 7.22 -49.63 5.17
CA ASP A 5 6.59 -48.60 4.33
C ASP A 5 6.80 -47.22 4.94
N ALA A 6 7.70 -46.45 4.41
CA ALA A 6 7.70 -45.00 4.44
C ALA A 6 8.18 -44.57 3.06
N PRO A 7 7.41 -43.82 2.29
CA PRO A 7 7.21 -42.41 2.51
C PRO A 7 5.97 -41.80 1.83
N ALA A 8 4.78 -42.15 2.24
CA ALA A 8 3.61 -41.44 1.71
C ALA A 8 3.34 -40.07 2.35
N THR A 9 3.92 -39.82 3.53
CA THR A 9 3.69 -38.59 4.30
C THR A 9 4.52 -37.39 3.80
N GLY A 10 5.72 -37.62 3.26
CA GLY A 10 6.59 -36.55 2.76
C GLY A 10 6.06 -35.84 1.51
N ALA A 11 5.67 -36.61 0.52
CA ALA A 11 5.15 -36.07 -0.76
C ALA A 11 3.83 -35.29 -0.61
N LYS A 12 2.92 -35.75 0.27
CA LYS A 12 1.68 -35.01 0.60
C LYS A 12 1.98 -33.71 1.37
N ARG A 13 3.01 -33.70 2.20
CA ARG A 13 3.42 -32.51 2.99
C ARG A 13 4.06 -31.44 2.09
N GLU A 14 4.89 -31.85 1.13
CA GLU A 14 5.48 -30.94 0.15
C GLU A 14 4.43 -30.34 -0.80
N ALA A 15 3.49 -31.13 -1.28
CA ALA A 15 2.39 -30.64 -2.13
C ALA A 15 1.45 -29.67 -1.37
N GLN A 16 1.24 -29.87 -0.06
CA GLN A 16 0.45 -28.95 0.76
C GLN A 16 1.15 -27.63 1.04
N ILE A 17 2.49 -27.61 1.11
CA ILE A 17 3.28 -26.38 1.28
C ILE A 17 3.30 -25.56 -0.01
N ALA A 18 3.35 -26.20 -1.18
CA ALA A 18 3.42 -25.54 -2.48
C ALA A 18 2.18 -24.69 -2.82
N LEU A 19 0.99 -25.03 -2.34
CA LEU A 19 -0.23 -24.29 -2.68
C LEU A 19 -0.30 -22.88 -2.08
N PRO A 20 -0.06 -22.66 -0.77
CA PRO A 20 0.00 -21.29 -0.22
C PRO A 20 1.08 -20.42 -0.88
N GLU A 21 2.22 -20.99 -1.23
CA GLU A 21 3.31 -20.28 -1.94
C GLU A 21 2.86 -19.81 -3.32
N ARG A 22 2.20 -20.68 -4.08
CA ARG A 22 1.64 -20.33 -5.41
C ARG A 22 0.56 -19.26 -5.30
N LEU A 23 -0.30 -19.33 -4.27
CA LEU A 23 -1.33 -18.33 -4.05
C LEU A 23 -0.73 -16.97 -3.69
N VAL A 24 0.28 -16.91 -2.82
CA VAL A 24 0.96 -15.65 -2.50
C VAL A 24 1.71 -15.10 -3.72
N TRP A 25 2.38 -15.96 -4.50
CA TRP A 25 3.01 -15.59 -5.75
C TRP A 25 2.01 -14.97 -6.74
N LEU A 26 0.86 -15.63 -6.92
CA LEU A 26 -0.21 -15.15 -7.78
C LEU A 26 -0.83 -13.84 -7.26
N ALA A 27 -0.99 -13.71 -5.94
CA ALA A 27 -1.49 -12.49 -5.32
C ALA A 27 -0.57 -11.29 -5.63
N VAL A 28 0.76 -11.47 -5.56
CA VAL A 28 1.72 -10.43 -5.94
C VAL A 28 1.66 -10.09 -7.42
N LEU A 29 1.52 -11.08 -8.30
CA LEU A 29 1.37 -10.87 -9.74
C LEU A 29 0.12 -10.05 -10.08
N LEU A 30 -0.97 -10.24 -9.35
CA LEU A 30 -2.25 -9.60 -9.61
C LEU A 30 -2.44 -8.25 -8.91
N LEU A 31 -1.44 -7.73 -8.19
CA LEU A 31 -1.51 -6.44 -7.49
C LEU A 31 -2.04 -5.28 -8.34
N PRO A 32 -1.63 -5.10 -9.61
CA PRO A 32 -2.06 -3.95 -10.39
C PRO A 32 -3.52 -4.03 -10.87
N ILE A 33 -4.19 -5.18 -10.75
CA ILE A 33 -5.57 -5.33 -11.22
C ILE A 33 -6.53 -4.88 -10.10
N THR A 34 -7.04 -3.65 -10.20
CA THR A 34 -7.89 -3.02 -9.19
C THR A 34 -9.30 -2.66 -9.68
N GLY A 35 -9.60 -2.91 -10.97
CA GLY A 35 -10.86 -2.53 -11.62
C GLY A 35 -11.86 -3.66 -11.83
N LEU A 36 -11.79 -4.78 -11.10
CA LEU A 36 -12.76 -5.87 -11.28
C LEU A 36 -14.16 -5.44 -10.85
N ALA A 37 -15.20 -5.91 -11.56
CA ALA A 37 -16.58 -5.76 -11.15
C ALA A 37 -16.84 -6.39 -9.77
N GLY A 38 -16.17 -7.50 -9.51
CA GLY A 38 -16.03 -8.17 -8.22
C GLY A 38 -17.32 -8.64 -7.56
N ILE A 39 -17.17 -9.28 -6.42
CA ILE A 39 -18.28 -9.82 -5.61
C ILE A 39 -18.64 -8.78 -4.54
N GLY A 40 -19.90 -8.36 -4.46
CA GLY A 40 -20.37 -7.32 -3.54
C GLY A 40 -20.07 -7.60 -2.06
N ALA A 41 -19.96 -8.87 -1.67
CA ALA A 41 -19.62 -9.26 -0.29
C ALA A 41 -18.22 -8.76 0.17
N PHE A 42 -17.30 -8.47 -0.76
CA PHE A 42 -16.00 -7.88 -0.43
C PHE A 42 -16.04 -6.35 -0.22
N GLY A 43 -17.22 -5.73 -0.39
CA GLY A 43 -17.40 -4.31 -0.14
C GLY A 43 -16.38 -3.44 -0.89
N GLU A 44 -15.63 -2.64 -0.13
CA GLU A 44 -14.62 -1.72 -0.66
C GLU A 44 -13.40 -2.41 -1.32
N LEU A 45 -13.18 -3.70 -1.05
CA LEU A 45 -12.08 -4.50 -1.60
C LEU A 45 -12.45 -5.22 -2.89
N LYS A 46 -13.70 -5.19 -3.34
CA LYS A 46 -14.24 -5.99 -4.45
C LYS A 46 -13.47 -5.82 -5.77
N GLY A 47 -12.91 -4.63 -6.02
CA GLY A 47 -12.19 -4.31 -7.27
C GLY A 47 -10.82 -4.94 -7.40
N SER A 48 -10.19 -5.38 -6.31
CA SER A 48 -8.82 -5.89 -6.32
C SER A 48 -8.75 -7.41 -6.55
N ALA A 49 -8.14 -7.84 -7.67
CA ALA A 49 -7.92 -9.25 -7.96
C ALA A 49 -7.10 -9.97 -6.88
N THR A 50 -6.13 -9.29 -6.32
CA THR A 50 -5.27 -9.79 -5.23
C THR A 50 -6.05 -10.23 -4.01
N VAL A 51 -7.15 -9.53 -3.68
CA VAL A 51 -7.98 -9.83 -2.51
C VAL A 51 -8.58 -11.23 -2.58
N TYR A 52 -9.06 -11.64 -3.76
CA TYR A 52 -9.63 -12.98 -3.94
C TYR A 52 -8.60 -14.08 -3.74
N VAL A 53 -7.39 -13.87 -4.26
CA VAL A 53 -6.30 -14.84 -4.12
C VAL A 53 -5.77 -14.88 -2.69
N LEU A 54 -5.65 -13.73 -2.03
CA LEU A 54 -5.28 -13.68 -0.60
C LEU A 54 -6.34 -14.32 0.28
N THR A 55 -7.64 -14.17 -0.04
CA THR A 55 -8.71 -14.88 0.67
C THR A 55 -8.52 -16.40 0.55
N ALA A 56 -8.26 -16.90 -0.66
CA ALA A 56 -7.94 -18.31 -0.86
C ALA A 56 -6.69 -18.75 -0.07
N ALA A 57 -5.63 -17.92 -0.08
CA ALA A 57 -4.42 -18.19 0.69
C ALA A 57 -4.67 -18.24 2.21
N ILE A 58 -5.50 -17.34 2.74
CA ILE A 58 -5.92 -17.32 4.16
C ILE A 58 -6.67 -18.62 4.50
N LEU A 59 -7.66 -19.00 3.70
CA LEU A 59 -8.47 -20.21 3.93
C LEU A 59 -7.61 -21.48 3.88
N VAL A 60 -6.74 -21.61 2.87
CA VAL A 60 -5.84 -22.76 2.73
C VAL A 60 -4.86 -22.82 3.89
N THR A 61 -4.26 -21.69 4.29
CA THR A 61 -3.32 -21.65 5.41
C THR A 61 -4.01 -21.97 6.74
N ALA A 62 -5.23 -21.50 6.94
CA ALA A 62 -6.03 -21.84 8.12
C ALA A 62 -6.38 -23.35 8.19
N ALA A 63 -6.69 -23.97 7.03
CA ALA A 63 -6.97 -25.40 6.94
C ALA A 63 -5.74 -26.29 7.21
N MET A 64 -4.52 -25.77 6.99
CA MET A 64 -3.26 -26.50 7.11
C MET A 64 -2.66 -26.59 8.51
N ARG A 65 -3.42 -26.39 9.57
CA ARG A 65 -3.06 -26.45 11.00
C ARG A 65 -2.46 -25.15 11.56
N PHE A 66 -3.22 -24.50 12.41
CA PHE A 66 -2.84 -23.28 13.17
C PHE A 66 -1.54 -23.42 13.98
N GLY A 67 -1.15 -24.61 14.44
CA GLY A 67 0.07 -24.82 15.23
C GLY A 67 1.40 -24.61 14.49
N GLN A 68 1.38 -24.35 13.18
CA GLN A 68 2.58 -24.08 12.37
C GLN A 68 2.75 -22.61 11.99
N ILE A 69 1.82 -21.73 12.38
CA ILE A 69 1.91 -20.30 12.09
C ILE A 69 2.82 -19.65 13.13
N LYS A 70 3.96 -19.14 12.68
CA LYS A 70 4.91 -18.38 13.52
C LYS A 70 4.79 -16.90 13.18
N ILE A 71 4.21 -16.12 14.08
CA ILE A 71 4.07 -14.67 13.90
C ILE A 71 5.31 -13.99 14.50
N PRO A 72 6.10 -13.23 13.72
CA PRO A 72 7.22 -12.45 14.24
C PRO A 72 6.74 -11.45 15.29
N LEU A 73 7.53 -11.25 16.34
CA LEU A 73 7.18 -10.34 17.43
C LEU A 73 6.77 -8.93 16.95
N PRO A 74 7.44 -8.29 15.97
CA PRO A 74 7.02 -6.97 15.50
C PRO A 74 5.60 -6.97 14.91
N LEU A 75 5.24 -7.99 14.11
CA LEU A 75 3.90 -8.12 13.54
C LEU A 75 2.87 -8.43 14.62
N PHE A 76 3.21 -9.31 15.57
CA PHE A 76 2.32 -9.64 16.70
C PHE A 76 2.01 -8.40 17.54
N VAL A 77 3.03 -7.63 17.95
CA VAL A 77 2.85 -6.42 18.75
C VAL A 77 2.02 -5.38 17.98
N PHE A 78 2.34 -5.15 16.71
CA PHE A 78 1.59 -4.23 15.87
C PHE A 78 0.11 -4.62 15.75
N ALA A 79 -0.18 -5.88 15.42
CA ALA A 79 -1.54 -6.38 15.28
C ALA A 79 -2.31 -6.35 16.61
N ALA A 80 -1.66 -6.76 17.71
CA ALA A 80 -2.27 -6.73 19.03
C ALA A 80 -2.61 -5.30 19.48
N CYS A 81 -1.68 -4.35 19.35
CA CYS A 81 -1.94 -2.96 19.68
C CYS A 81 -3.07 -2.38 18.83
N LEU A 82 -3.06 -2.64 17.51
CA LEU A 82 -4.06 -2.09 16.60
C LEU A 82 -5.45 -2.67 16.87
N LEU A 83 -5.57 -3.98 17.08
CA LEU A 83 -6.85 -4.63 17.40
C LEU A 83 -7.37 -4.24 18.79
N THR A 84 -6.49 -4.16 19.79
CA THR A 84 -6.87 -3.68 21.14
C THR A 84 -7.40 -2.25 21.03
N TRP A 85 -6.71 -1.39 20.30
CA TRP A 85 -7.11 0.00 20.15
C TRP A 85 -8.42 0.15 19.34
N LEU A 86 -8.64 -0.69 18.33
CA LEU A 86 -9.91 -0.79 17.62
C LEU A 86 -11.09 -1.06 18.58
N VAL A 87 -10.91 -2.02 19.50
CA VAL A 87 -11.94 -2.36 20.50
C VAL A 87 -12.14 -1.22 21.50
N VAL A 88 -11.06 -0.59 21.96
CA VAL A 88 -11.13 0.55 22.89
C VAL A 88 -11.88 1.71 22.26
N THR A 89 -11.52 2.13 21.04
CA THR A 89 -12.22 3.24 20.38
C THR A 89 -13.68 2.92 20.08
N ALA A 90 -13.99 1.68 19.72
CA ALA A 90 -15.37 1.22 19.52
C ALA A 90 -16.20 1.28 20.80
N ALA A 91 -15.60 0.89 21.95
CA ALA A 91 -16.29 0.95 23.23
C ALA A 91 -16.60 2.40 23.67
N PHE A 92 -15.62 3.31 23.49
CA PHE A 92 -15.79 4.73 23.83
C PHE A 92 -16.81 5.45 22.92
N ASN A 93 -16.90 5.05 21.65
CA ASN A 93 -17.80 5.65 20.65
C ASN A 93 -19.03 4.78 20.36
N PHE A 94 -19.36 3.81 21.25
CA PHE A 94 -20.38 2.81 20.98
C PHE A 94 -21.73 3.41 20.64
N GLU A 95 -22.21 4.36 21.43
CA GLU A 95 -23.49 5.03 21.19
C GLU A 95 -23.51 5.75 19.85
N ALA A 96 -22.48 6.55 19.55
CA ALA A 96 -22.35 7.25 18.27
C ALA A 96 -22.33 6.28 17.08
N ILE A 97 -21.59 5.17 17.16
CA ILE A 97 -21.51 4.14 16.12
C ILE A 97 -22.90 3.50 15.88
N MET A 98 -23.67 3.25 16.95
CA MET A 98 -24.96 2.60 16.84
C MET A 98 -26.08 3.53 16.34
N THR A 99 -25.98 4.84 16.62
CA THR A 99 -27.02 5.81 16.32
C THR A 99 -26.75 6.63 15.06
N SER A 100 -25.49 6.67 14.57
CA SER A 100 -25.15 7.40 13.36
C SER A 100 -25.85 6.79 12.13
N ASP A 101 -26.50 7.63 11.37
CA ASP A 101 -27.10 7.31 10.07
C ASP A 101 -26.83 8.44 9.09
N PHE A 102 -26.56 8.08 7.84
CA PHE A 102 -26.41 9.01 6.73
C PHE A 102 -27.06 8.40 5.49
N HIS A 103 -28.23 8.94 5.09
CA HIS A 103 -29.00 8.48 3.92
C HIS A 103 -29.22 6.95 3.91
N GLY A 104 -29.58 6.37 5.08
CA GLY A 104 -29.81 4.95 5.27
C GLY A 104 -28.54 4.10 5.39
N ARG A 105 -27.36 4.72 5.47
CA ARG A 105 -26.10 4.04 5.80
C ARG A 105 -25.85 4.13 7.30
N SER A 106 -25.95 3.00 7.97
CA SER A 106 -25.76 2.93 9.42
C SER A 106 -24.27 2.98 9.80
N GLY A 107 -23.97 3.72 10.88
CA GLY A 107 -22.62 3.80 11.46
C GLY A 107 -22.08 2.43 11.84
N PHE A 108 -22.92 1.54 12.39
CA PHE A 108 -22.54 0.16 12.71
C PHE A 108 -22.09 -0.63 11.47
N ASN A 109 -22.84 -0.56 10.37
CA ASN A 109 -22.47 -1.24 9.13
C ASN A 109 -21.12 -0.73 8.59
N LYS A 110 -20.88 0.58 8.66
CA LYS A 110 -19.62 1.18 8.24
C LYS A 110 -18.46 0.77 9.15
N PHE A 111 -18.67 0.75 10.47
CA PHE A 111 -17.69 0.21 11.43
C PHE A 111 -17.36 -1.24 11.13
N ALA A 112 -18.37 -2.09 10.94
CA ALA A 112 -18.19 -3.51 10.69
C ALA A 112 -17.42 -3.77 9.38
N THR A 113 -17.78 -3.07 8.29
CA THR A 113 -17.10 -3.22 6.99
C THR A 113 -15.66 -2.70 7.04
N SER A 114 -15.41 -1.56 7.68
CA SER A 114 -14.05 -1.01 7.84
C SER A 114 -13.18 -1.94 8.70
N SER A 115 -13.75 -2.48 9.80
CA SER A 115 -13.07 -3.46 10.66
C SER A 115 -12.75 -4.76 9.92
N ALA A 116 -13.67 -5.23 9.08
CA ALA A 116 -13.42 -6.41 8.24
C ALA A 116 -12.25 -6.19 7.26
N VAL A 117 -12.14 -5.00 6.65
CA VAL A 117 -10.99 -4.62 5.79
C VAL A 117 -9.68 -4.66 6.58
N LEU A 118 -9.66 -4.11 7.78
CA LEU A 118 -8.48 -4.11 8.66
C LEU A 118 -8.07 -5.54 9.06
N ILE A 119 -9.03 -6.35 9.51
CA ILE A 119 -8.81 -7.75 9.91
C ILE A 119 -8.32 -8.58 8.71
N PHE A 120 -8.92 -8.41 7.54
CA PHE A 120 -8.47 -9.04 6.31
C PHE A 120 -7.01 -8.67 5.97
N GLY A 121 -6.65 -7.40 6.11
CA GLY A 121 -5.29 -6.93 5.91
C GLY A 121 -4.29 -7.58 6.87
N LEU A 122 -4.60 -7.61 8.17
CA LEU A 122 -3.77 -8.28 9.17
C LEU A 122 -3.65 -9.80 8.90
N ALA A 123 -4.74 -10.47 8.54
CA ALA A 123 -4.72 -11.88 8.18
C ALA A 123 -3.84 -12.12 6.94
N SER A 124 -3.93 -11.24 5.93
CA SER A 124 -3.07 -11.27 4.75
C SER A 124 -1.59 -11.11 5.11
N ALA A 125 -1.25 -10.16 6.01
CA ALA A 125 0.11 -9.99 6.49
C ALA A 125 0.63 -11.24 7.23
N ILE A 126 -0.18 -11.87 8.08
CA ILE A 126 0.17 -13.10 8.81
C ILE A 126 0.43 -14.25 7.82
N VAL A 127 -0.45 -14.44 6.83
CA VAL A 127 -0.30 -15.50 5.82
C VAL A 127 0.94 -15.27 4.97
N CYS A 128 1.13 -14.06 4.45
CA CYS A 128 2.34 -13.72 3.69
C CYS A 128 3.60 -13.94 4.53
N THR A 129 3.61 -13.54 5.80
CA THR A 129 4.72 -13.78 6.72
C THR A 129 5.00 -15.27 6.89
N THR A 130 3.96 -16.09 7.09
CA THR A 130 4.09 -17.53 7.25
C THR A 130 4.71 -18.20 6.01
N VAL A 131 4.27 -17.75 4.84
CA VAL A 131 4.79 -18.25 3.55
C VAL A 131 6.25 -17.80 3.32
N PHE A 132 6.56 -16.53 3.56
CA PHE A 132 7.92 -16.00 3.41
C PHE A 132 8.93 -16.61 4.41
N GLN A 133 8.48 -17.03 5.59
CA GLN A 133 9.36 -17.76 6.53
C GLN A 133 9.75 -19.15 6.05
N ARG A 134 8.91 -19.80 5.26
CA ARG A 134 9.15 -21.14 4.73
C ARG A 134 10.04 -21.14 3.49
N VAL A 135 9.89 -20.08 2.69
CA VAL A 135 10.68 -19.88 1.47
C VAL A 135 11.69 -18.79 1.77
N SER A 136 12.95 -19.17 2.01
CA SER A 136 14.02 -18.20 2.33
C SER A 136 14.34 -17.23 1.17
N ASP A 137 13.84 -17.51 -0.04
CA ASP A 137 14.10 -16.76 -1.27
C ASP A 137 13.00 -15.73 -1.57
N VAL A 138 13.20 -14.50 -1.07
CA VAL A 138 12.31 -13.34 -1.33
C VAL A 138 12.28 -13.00 -2.83
N GLU A 139 13.39 -13.19 -3.54
CA GLU A 139 13.44 -12.87 -4.95
C GLU A 139 12.46 -13.74 -5.75
N LYS A 140 12.47 -15.04 -5.50
CA LYS A 140 11.62 -16.00 -6.19
C LYS A 140 10.13 -15.79 -5.88
N LEU A 141 9.80 -15.56 -4.61
CA LEU A 141 8.40 -15.55 -4.17
C LEU A 141 7.72 -14.18 -4.29
N PHE A 142 8.50 -13.11 -4.21
CA PHE A 142 7.95 -11.75 -4.19
C PHE A 142 8.48 -10.88 -5.34
N VAL A 143 9.81 -10.79 -5.53
CA VAL A 143 10.38 -9.86 -6.51
C VAL A 143 10.06 -10.28 -7.94
N ASN A 144 10.21 -11.58 -8.26
CA ASN A 144 9.95 -12.06 -9.63
C ASN A 144 8.49 -11.90 -10.06
N PRO A 145 7.45 -12.27 -9.27
CA PRO A 145 6.07 -12.00 -9.65
C PRO A 145 5.76 -10.50 -9.71
N LEU A 146 6.37 -9.67 -8.87
CA LEU A 146 6.19 -8.22 -8.93
C LEU A 146 6.78 -7.64 -10.23
N ILE A 147 7.95 -8.09 -10.65
CA ILE A 147 8.55 -7.72 -11.95
C ILE A 147 7.64 -8.20 -13.10
N ALA A 148 7.14 -9.42 -13.03
CA ALA A 148 6.20 -9.94 -14.03
C ALA A 148 4.94 -9.07 -14.09
N ALA A 149 4.42 -8.60 -12.94
CA ALA A 149 3.30 -7.68 -12.88
C ALA A 149 3.61 -6.33 -13.58
N VAL A 150 4.79 -5.75 -13.34
CA VAL A 150 5.24 -4.52 -14.04
C VAL A 150 5.30 -4.73 -15.56
N LEU A 151 5.89 -5.84 -16.01
CA LEU A 151 5.97 -6.16 -17.43
C LEU A 151 4.58 -6.37 -18.05
N THR A 152 3.69 -7.05 -17.34
CA THR A 152 2.30 -7.23 -17.77
C THR A 152 1.58 -5.89 -17.89
N CYS A 153 1.70 -5.00 -16.90
CA CYS A 153 1.18 -3.64 -16.99
C CYS A 153 1.71 -2.90 -18.23
N ALA A 154 3.01 -3.00 -18.50
CA ALA A 154 3.61 -2.34 -19.65
C ALA A 154 3.04 -2.87 -20.98
N VAL A 155 2.78 -4.18 -21.09
CA VAL A 155 2.13 -4.78 -22.27
C VAL A 155 0.72 -4.21 -22.46
N PHE A 156 -0.08 -4.11 -21.38
CA PHE A 156 -1.43 -3.55 -21.44
C PHE A 156 -1.48 -2.03 -21.57
N ALA A 157 -0.39 -1.33 -21.25
CA ALA A 157 -0.24 0.10 -21.48
C ALA A 157 -0.09 0.43 -22.98
N ILE A 158 0.47 -0.48 -23.79
CA ILE A 158 0.70 -0.23 -25.24
C ILE A 158 -0.61 0.07 -26.00
N PRO A 159 -1.67 -0.76 -25.93
CA PRO A 159 -2.94 -0.44 -26.59
C PRO A 159 -3.53 0.89 -26.12
N GLU A 160 -3.44 1.20 -24.85
CA GLU A 160 -3.95 2.45 -24.28
C GLU A 160 -3.19 3.67 -24.81
N ILE A 161 -1.86 3.64 -24.84
CA ILE A 161 -1.04 4.70 -25.42
C ILE A 161 -1.33 4.86 -26.92
N LEU A 162 -1.45 3.76 -27.68
CA LEU A 162 -1.79 3.81 -29.09
C LEU A 162 -3.18 4.39 -29.33
N SER A 163 -4.12 4.23 -28.40
CA SER A 163 -5.47 4.79 -28.50
C SER A 163 -5.49 6.32 -28.43
N TRP A 164 -4.47 6.96 -27.88
CA TRP A 164 -4.36 8.41 -27.88
C TRP A 164 -4.02 9.00 -29.24
N PHE A 165 -3.51 8.18 -30.18
CA PHE A 165 -3.01 8.64 -31.47
C PHE A 165 -3.74 8.04 -32.68
N SER A 166 -4.51 6.96 -32.49
CA SER A 166 -5.14 6.25 -33.63
C SER A 166 -6.41 5.49 -33.26
N SER A 167 -7.33 5.41 -34.23
CA SER A 167 -8.55 4.59 -34.12
C SER A 167 -8.27 3.09 -34.01
N ALA A 168 -7.19 2.62 -34.65
CA ALA A 168 -6.73 1.23 -34.51
C ALA A 168 -6.26 0.95 -33.06
N GLY A 169 -5.58 1.89 -32.44
CA GLY A 169 -5.22 1.83 -31.02
C GLY A 169 -6.46 1.78 -30.10
N GLU A 170 -7.49 2.57 -30.42
CA GLU A 170 -8.76 2.53 -29.65
C GLU A 170 -9.45 1.16 -29.76
N LEU A 171 -9.42 0.52 -30.92
CA LEU A 171 -9.94 -0.84 -31.08
C LEU A 171 -9.16 -1.85 -30.24
N LEU A 172 -7.82 -1.79 -30.26
CA LEU A 172 -6.95 -2.65 -29.46
C LEU A 172 -7.19 -2.46 -27.96
N TYR A 173 -7.36 -1.19 -27.53
CA TYR A 173 -7.68 -0.87 -26.14
C TYR A 173 -9.01 -1.49 -25.71
N LYS A 174 -10.07 -1.34 -26.50
CA LYS A 174 -11.39 -1.95 -26.22
C LYS A 174 -11.32 -3.48 -26.15
N ILE A 175 -10.54 -4.11 -27.02
CA ILE A 175 -10.31 -5.56 -26.96
C ILE A 175 -9.60 -5.93 -25.65
N SER A 176 -8.55 -5.21 -25.29
CA SER A 176 -7.77 -5.51 -24.08
C SER A 176 -8.58 -5.33 -22.79
N THR A 177 -9.40 -4.28 -22.69
CA THR A 177 -10.28 -4.03 -21.55
C THR A 177 -11.43 -5.03 -21.49
N GLY A 178 -12.00 -5.41 -22.65
CA GLY A 178 -13.03 -6.44 -22.76
C GLY A 178 -12.56 -7.82 -22.29
N LEU A 179 -11.32 -8.21 -22.63
CA LEU A 179 -10.73 -9.47 -22.17
C LEU A 179 -10.59 -9.55 -20.63
N LEU A 180 -10.32 -8.44 -20.00
CA LEU A 180 -10.09 -8.39 -18.54
C LEU A 180 -11.38 -8.18 -17.75
N HIS A 181 -12.51 -7.85 -18.40
CA HIS A 181 -13.75 -7.46 -17.74
C HIS A 181 -13.54 -6.44 -16.59
N THR A 182 -12.63 -5.49 -16.80
CA THR A 182 -12.29 -4.47 -15.80
C THR A 182 -13.03 -3.17 -16.08
N ALA A 183 -13.59 -2.57 -15.04
CA ALA A 183 -14.04 -1.18 -15.09
C ALA A 183 -12.82 -0.25 -15.09
N LYS A 184 -12.94 0.89 -15.77
CA LYS A 184 -11.88 1.89 -15.94
C LYS A 184 -12.43 3.28 -15.68
N ASP A 185 -11.59 4.16 -15.16
CA ASP A 185 -11.88 5.59 -15.09
C ASP A 185 -11.68 6.24 -16.48
N GLU A 186 -12.73 6.20 -17.31
CA GLU A 186 -12.70 6.79 -18.66
C GLU A 186 -12.46 8.32 -18.65
N ARG A 187 -12.79 9.02 -17.57
CA ARG A 187 -12.51 10.45 -17.44
C ARG A 187 -11.01 10.71 -17.31
N GLY A 188 -10.33 9.93 -16.46
CA GLY A 188 -8.88 10.02 -16.34
C GLY A 188 -8.18 9.71 -17.67
N ARG A 189 -8.64 8.70 -18.40
CA ARG A 189 -8.12 8.37 -19.74
C ARG A 189 -8.34 9.49 -20.76
N ALA A 190 -9.51 10.11 -20.75
CA ALA A 190 -9.85 11.18 -21.69
C ALA A 190 -8.92 12.40 -21.58
N VAL A 191 -8.29 12.63 -20.42
CA VAL A 191 -7.28 13.67 -20.22
C VAL A 191 -5.84 13.18 -20.39
N GLY A 192 -5.64 12.02 -21.03
CA GLY A 192 -4.32 11.50 -21.38
C GLY A 192 -3.53 10.90 -20.22
N ARG A 193 -4.22 10.38 -19.18
CA ARG A 193 -3.59 9.68 -18.04
C ARG A 193 -3.57 8.18 -18.29
N LEU A 194 -2.41 7.56 -18.13
CA LEU A 194 -2.25 6.12 -18.27
C LEU A 194 -2.86 5.38 -17.09
N ILE A 195 -3.64 4.35 -17.36
CA ILE A 195 -4.35 3.53 -16.37
C ILE A 195 -3.88 2.06 -16.42
N SER A 196 -3.60 1.53 -17.61
CA SER A 196 -3.17 0.14 -17.86
C SER A 196 -4.11 -0.90 -17.21
N LEU A 197 -3.63 -1.74 -16.29
CA LEU A 197 -4.41 -2.78 -15.60
C LEU A 197 -5.20 -2.26 -14.39
N ALA A 198 -4.91 -1.05 -13.92
CA ALA A 198 -5.56 -0.46 -12.75
C ALA A 198 -6.99 0.06 -13.08
N PHE A 199 -7.75 0.40 -12.05
CA PHE A 199 -9.03 1.07 -12.19
C PHE A 199 -8.84 2.52 -12.62
N GLU A 200 -7.90 3.23 -11.99
CA GLU A 200 -7.60 4.65 -12.23
C GLU A 200 -6.09 4.91 -12.23
N ALA A 201 -5.69 6.06 -12.77
CA ALA A 201 -4.28 6.45 -12.87
C ALA A 201 -3.56 6.56 -11.50
N PRO A 202 -4.16 7.04 -10.41
CA PRO A 202 -3.58 6.96 -9.07
C PRO A 202 -3.28 5.55 -8.61
N ASP A 203 -4.10 4.56 -8.95
CA ASP A 203 -3.88 3.15 -8.61
C ASP A 203 -2.65 2.59 -9.33
N LEU A 204 -2.54 2.85 -10.64
CA LEU A 204 -1.35 2.45 -11.40
C LEU A 204 -0.08 3.08 -10.82
N SER A 205 -0.14 4.38 -10.52
CA SER A 205 1.02 5.08 -9.97
C SER A 205 1.41 4.58 -8.59
N TYR A 206 0.43 4.21 -7.76
CA TYR A 206 0.67 3.60 -6.45
C TYR A 206 1.37 2.26 -6.60
N PHE A 207 0.87 1.39 -7.50
CA PHE A 207 1.52 0.12 -7.82
C PHE A 207 2.95 0.32 -8.34
N CYS A 208 3.17 1.21 -9.31
CA CYS A 208 4.50 1.48 -9.86
C CYS A 208 5.45 2.05 -8.79
N GLY A 209 4.97 2.98 -7.95
CA GLY A 209 5.74 3.54 -6.85
C GLY A 209 6.17 2.49 -5.82
N PHE A 210 5.31 1.51 -5.55
CA PHE A 210 5.62 0.37 -4.70
C PHE A 210 6.59 -0.61 -5.37
N ALA A 211 6.47 -0.85 -6.69
CA ALA A 211 7.25 -1.84 -7.42
C ALA A 211 8.67 -1.34 -7.79
N CYS A 212 8.86 -0.04 -8.03
CA CYS A 212 10.15 0.51 -8.45
C CYS A 212 11.32 0.23 -7.50
N PRO A 213 11.20 0.33 -6.16
CA PRO A 213 12.26 -0.05 -5.23
C PRO A 213 12.72 -1.50 -5.40
N TRP A 214 11.79 -2.42 -5.67
CA TRP A 214 12.06 -3.83 -5.87
C TRP A 214 12.63 -4.15 -7.25
N ALA A 215 12.21 -3.41 -8.27
CA ALA A 215 12.82 -3.49 -9.60
C ALA A 215 14.27 -3.00 -9.57
N LEU A 216 14.56 -1.96 -8.78
CA LEU A 216 15.93 -1.49 -8.54
C LEU A 216 16.76 -2.51 -7.75
N PHE A 217 16.18 -3.16 -6.76
CA PHE A 217 16.79 -4.28 -6.05
C PHE A 217 17.17 -5.41 -7.01
N ALA A 218 16.22 -5.87 -7.82
CA ALA A 218 16.47 -6.93 -8.79
C ALA A 218 17.55 -6.54 -9.81
N TYR A 219 17.55 -5.31 -10.29
CA TYR A 219 18.58 -4.78 -11.16
C TYR A 219 19.97 -4.89 -10.49
N ARG A 220 20.11 -4.41 -9.26
CA ARG A 220 21.39 -4.43 -8.52
C ARG A 220 21.88 -5.84 -8.23
N VAL A 221 20.99 -6.75 -7.85
CA VAL A 221 21.36 -8.16 -7.60
C VAL A 221 21.84 -8.83 -8.88
N ARG A 222 21.12 -8.66 -10.00
CA ARG A 222 21.44 -9.29 -11.28
C ARG A 222 22.69 -8.71 -11.95
N THR A 223 22.99 -7.43 -11.67
CA THR A 223 24.15 -6.75 -12.26
C THR A 223 25.37 -6.68 -11.36
N ARG A 224 25.29 -7.26 -10.17
CA ARG A 224 26.38 -7.19 -9.15
C ARG A 224 27.76 -7.57 -9.68
N ASN A 225 27.81 -8.57 -10.57
CA ASN A 225 29.06 -9.09 -11.13
C ASN A 225 29.43 -8.49 -12.49
N HIS A 226 28.65 -7.51 -12.97
CA HIS A 226 28.89 -6.82 -14.24
C HIS A 226 29.36 -5.39 -13.99
N SER A 227 30.24 -4.87 -14.86
CA SER A 227 30.48 -3.43 -14.89
C SER A 227 29.22 -2.72 -15.38
N LEU A 228 29.01 -1.46 -15.00
CA LEU A 228 27.84 -0.65 -15.45
C LEU A 228 27.67 -0.63 -16.96
N LEU A 229 28.80 -0.69 -17.72
CA LEU A 229 28.78 -0.69 -19.18
C LEU A 229 28.39 -2.05 -19.80
N ASN A 230 28.60 -3.15 -19.05
CA ASN A 230 28.33 -4.51 -19.51
C ASN A 230 27.08 -5.12 -18.84
N ALA A 231 26.39 -4.33 -18.02
CA ALA A 231 25.15 -4.78 -17.39
C ALA A 231 24.07 -5.00 -18.48
N PRO A 232 23.39 -6.15 -18.51
CA PRO A 232 22.36 -6.41 -19.50
C PRO A 232 21.24 -5.39 -19.38
N ILE A 233 20.97 -4.67 -20.46
CA ILE A 233 19.88 -3.65 -20.54
C ILE A 233 18.54 -4.26 -20.11
N VAL A 234 18.33 -5.53 -20.41
CA VAL A 234 17.13 -6.29 -20.02
C VAL A 234 16.92 -6.31 -18.49
N ALA A 235 17.99 -6.27 -17.70
CA ALA A 235 17.86 -6.22 -16.24
C ALA A 235 17.27 -4.89 -15.72
N ALA A 236 17.50 -3.78 -16.44
CA ALA A 236 16.97 -2.46 -16.11
C ALA A 236 15.53 -2.25 -16.62
N LEU A 237 15.07 -3.07 -17.59
CA LEU A 237 13.80 -2.87 -18.28
C LEU A 237 12.60 -2.73 -17.33
N PRO A 238 12.39 -3.57 -16.30
CA PRO A 238 11.26 -3.42 -15.39
C PRO A 238 11.27 -2.10 -14.63
N LEU A 239 12.45 -1.63 -14.20
CA LEU A 239 12.58 -0.34 -13.53
C LEU A 239 12.24 0.82 -14.47
N VAL A 240 12.80 0.81 -15.68
CA VAL A 240 12.54 1.85 -16.68
C VAL A 240 11.06 1.90 -17.06
N LEU A 241 10.44 0.75 -17.33
CA LEU A 241 9.02 0.67 -17.65
C LEU A 241 8.13 1.12 -16.49
N GLY A 242 8.46 0.72 -15.26
CA GLY A 242 7.77 1.18 -14.05
C GLY A 242 7.82 2.71 -13.91
N LEU A 243 8.98 3.31 -14.12
CA LEU A 243 9.16 4.77 -14.08
C LEU A 243 8.41 5.49 -15.21
N ILE A 244 8.44 4.95 -16.44
CA ILE A 244 7.69 5.51 -17.57
C ILE A 244 6.19 5.49 -17.28
N MET A 245 5.64 4.35 -16.81
CA MET A 245 4.23 4.23 -16.46
C MET A 245 3.84 5.17 -15.32
N LEU A 246 4.71 5.33 -14.31
CA LEU A 246 4.51 6.25 -13.21
C LEU A 246 4.41 7.70 -13.71
N VAL A 247 5.28 8.13 -14.62
CA VAL A 247 5.23 9.47 -15.23
C VAL A 247 3.98 9.62 -16.09
N LEU A 248 3.67 8.66 -16.97
CA LEU A 248 2.52 8.71 -17.87
C LEU A 248 1.18 8.64 -17.14
N SER A 249 1.14 8.06 -15.93
CA SER A 249 -0.06 8.09 -15.09
C SER A 249 -0.44 9.51 -14.66
N ASN A 250 0.50 10.46 -14.74
CA ASN A 250 0.34 11.88 -14.38
C ASN A 250 -0.40 12.03 -13.03
N SER A 251 0.05 11.27 -12.02
CA SER A 251 -0.54 11.23 -10.69
C SER A 251 0.40 11.82 -9.64
N ARG A 252 -0.12 12.76 -8.85
CA ARG A 252 0.63 13.36 -7.73
C ARG A 252 1.07 12.30 -6.71
N THR A 253 0.23 11.29 -6.47
CA THR A 253 0.57 10.15 -5.61
C THR A 253 1.84 9.46 -6.09
N GLY A 254 1.95 9.21 -7.41
CA GLY A 254 3.13 8.60 -8.00
C GLY A 254 4.39 9.44 -7.81
N LEU A 255 4.29 10.76 -8.00
CA LEU A 255 5.41 11.68 -7.79
C LEU A 255 5.89 11.67 -6.33
N LEU A 256 4.95 11.67 -5.37
CA LEU A 256 5.27 11.55 -3.95
C LEU A 256 5.98 10.23 -3.64
N MET A 257 5.49 9.11 -4.17
CA MET A 257 6.09 7.80 -3.96
C MET A 257 7.48 7.69 -4.61
N PHE A 258 7.68 8.28 -5.77
CA PHE A 258 9.00 8.38 -6.41
C PHE A 258 9.96 9.23 -5.57
N GLY A 259 9.48 10.33 -5.00
CA GLY A 259 10.22 11.11 -4.01
C GLY A 259 10.68 10.27 -2.82
N GLY A 260 9.82 9.36 -2.34
CA GLY A 260 10.16 8.38 -1.30
C GLY A 260 11.30 7.43 -1.68
N LEU A 261 11.31 6.95 -2.93
CA LEU A 261 12.43 6.14 -3.45
C LEU A 261 13.72 6.92 -3.49
N ILE A 262 13.72 8.14 -4.04
CA ILE A 262 14.92 8.99 -4.10
C ILE A 262 15.43 9.28 -2.68
N PHE A 263 14.52 9.59 -1.76
CA PHE A 263 14.87 9.85 -0.37
C PHE A 263 15.52 8.63 0.31
N ALA A 264 14.99 7.42 0.08
CA ALA A 264 15.57 6.18 0.59
C ALA A 264 16.99 5.94 0.06
N GLU A 265 17.24 6.22 -1.22
CA GLU A 265 18.56 6.11 -1.84
C GLU A 265 19.55 7.10 -1.23
N LEU A 266 19.15 8.36 -1.05
CA LEU A 266 19.97 9.39 -0.41
C LEU A 266 20.28 9.02 1.04
N LEU A 267 19.26 8.58 1.78
CA LEU A 267 19.41 8.16 3.17
C LEU A 267 20.39 6.99 3.28
N TYR A 268 20.25 5.98 2.42
CA TYR A 268 21.16 4.84 2.38
C TYR A 268 22.61 5.29 2.07
N TRP A 269 22.79 6.16 1.10
CA TRP A 269 24.10 6.70 0.75
C TRP A 269 24.74 7.47 1.93
N ILE A 270 23.97 8.27 2.66
CA ILE A 270 24.39 8.97 3.89
C ILE A 270 24.78 7.94 4.97
N MET A 271 23.99 6.89 5.16
CA MET A 271 24.25 5.81 6.14
C MET A 271 25.58 5.12 5.89
N MET A 272 25.90 4.85 4.64
CA MET A 272 27.17 4.23 4.25
C MET A 272 28.40 5.12 4.53
N ARG A 273 28.23 6.44 4.67
CA ARG A 273 29.31 7.40 4.93
C ARG A 273 29.63 7.68 6.42
N ARG A 274 29.18 6.86 7.35
CA ARG A 274 29.55 6.90 8.78
C ARG A 274 28.92 8.04 9.62
N MET A 275 27.77 8.58 9.27
CA MET A 275 27.08 9.50 10.18
C MET A 275 26.57 8.79 11.45
N ARG A 276 26.54 9.49 12.59
CA ARG A 276 26.07 8.94 13.87
C ARG A 276 24.59 8.54 13.80
N LEU A 277 24.23 7.37 14.33
CA LEU A 277 22.89 6.76 14.26
C LEU A 277 21.74 7.69 14.69
N GLY A 278 21.96 8.52 15.72
CA GLY A 278 20.94 9.45 16.20
C GLY A 278 20.66 10.60 15.23
N ALA A 279 21.70 11.15 14.61
CA ALA A 279 21.53 12.17 13.56
C ALA A 279 20.81 11.59 12.34
N LEU A 280 21.03 10.32 12.05
CA LEU A 280 20.43 9.63 10.90
C LEU A 280 18.94 9.37 11.10
N ALA A 281 18.54 8.89 12.28
CA ALA A 281 17.13 8.69 12.61
C ALA A 281 16.37 10.04 12.57
N LEU A 282 17.01 11.11 13.04
CA LEU A 282 16.45 12.46 12.99
C LEU A 282 16.35 12.97 11.53
N VAL A 283 17.41 12.81 10.74
CA VAL A 283 17.43 13.19 9.30
C VAL A 283 16.40 12.39 8.49
N ALA A 284 16.12 11.14 8.87
CA ALA A 284 15.09 10.32 8.21
C ALA A 284 13.67 10.67 8.67
N ALA A 285 13.49 10.98 9.92
CA ALA A 285 12.16 11.30 10.49
C ALA A 285 11.68 12.70 10.11
N ILE A 286 12.54 13.70 10.15
CA ILE A 286 12.17 15.11 9.91
C ILE A 286 11.49 15.33 8.55
N PRO A 287 12.06 14.92 7.40
CA PRO A 287 11.41 15.17 6.12
C PRO A 287 10.08 14.43 5.96
N VAL A 288 9.95 13.24 6.53
CA VAL A 288 8.72 12.45 6.47
C VAL A 288 7.63 13.10 7.32
N PHE A 289 7.94 13.47 8.56
CA PHE A 289 6.99 14.18 9.41
C PHE A 289 6.69 15.59 8.87
N ALA A 290 7.69 16.27 8.33
CA ALA A 290 7.51 17.57 7.70
C ALA A 290 6.60 17.44 6.45
N ALA A 291 6.81 16.46 5.59
CA ALA A 291 5.95 16.24 4.42
C ALA A 291 4.51 15.91 4.84
N VAL A 292 4.33 15.00 5.79
CA VAL A 292 3.00 14.57 6.25
C VAL A 292 2.24 15.72 6.92
N ALA A 293 2.94 16.60 7.66
CA ALA A 293 2.29 17.68 8.40
C ALA A 293 2.27 19.01 7.64
N LEU A 294 3.39 19.39 7.02
CA LEU A 294 3.56 20.74 6.45
C LEU A 294 2.95 20.88 5.04
N VAL A 295 2.99 19.83 4.21
CA VAL A 295 2.46 19.95 2.85
C VAL A 295 0.94 20.14 2.86
N PRO A 296 0.14 19.35 3.60
CA PRO A 296 -1.30 19.62 3.73
C PRO A 296 -1.59 20.93 4.46
N TRP A 297 -0.82 21.27 5.49
CA TRP A 297 -0.97 22.54 6.21
C TRP A 297 -0.72 23.73 5.29
N PHE A 298 0.37 23.73 4.53
CA PHE A 298 0.68 24.79 3.56
C PHE A 298 -0.38 24.88 2.46
N ALA A 299 -0.87 23.73 1.97
CA ALA A 299 -1.93 23.70 0.98
C ALA A 299 -3.25 24.29 1.51
N LEU A 300 -3.60 24.06 2.78
CA LEU A 300 -4.76 24.68 3.42
C LEU A 300 -4.62 26.20 3.55
N GLN A 301 -3.40 26.71 3.79
CA GLN A 301 -3.16 28.16 3.86
C GLN A 301 -3.27 28.87 2.49
N HIS A 302 -3.17 28.11 1.39
CA HIS A 302 -3.21 28.60 0.01
C HIS A 302 -4.42 28.09 -0.76
N VAL A 303 -5.51 27.83 -0.05
CA VAL A 303 -6.74 27.28 -0.63
C VAL A 303 -7.31 28.17 -1.72
N ASP A 304 -7.23 29.50 -1.56
CA ASP A 304 -7.73 30.46 -2.55
C ASP A 304 -7.04 30.31 -3.90
N ALA A 305 -5.71 30.03 -3.90
CA ALA A 305 -4.98 29.77 -5.15
C ALA A 305 -5.43 28.45 -5.80
N THR A 306 -5.81 27.46 -5.01
CA THR A 306 -6.31 26.17 -5.51
C THR A 306 -7.70 26.30 -6.11
N LEU A 307 -8.57 27.10 -5.48
CA LEU A 307 -9.90 27.43 -5.98
C LEU A 307 -9.80 28.23 -7.27
N ALA A 308 -8.92 29.25 -7.31
CA ALA A 308 -8.68 30.05 -8.50
C ALA A 308 -8.13 29.22 -9.69
N ALA A 309 -7.37 28.16 -9.40
CA ALA A 309 -6.86 27.24 -10.43
C ALA A 309 -7.90 26.24 -10.96
N GLY A 310 -9.10 26.16 -10.34
CA GLY A 310 -10.16 25.23 -10.73
C GLY A 310 -9.83 23.76 -10.52
N ASP A 311 -8.86 23.44 -9.66
CA ASP A 311 -8.44 22.06 -9.38
C ASP A 311 -9.35 21.38 -8.36
N VAL A 312 -10.48 20.90 -8.86
CA VAL A 312 -11.54 20.25 -8.06
C VAL A 312 -11.03 19.12 -7.19
N SER A 313 -10.18 18.27 -7.73
CA SER A 313 -9.65 17.10 -6.99
C SER A 313 -8.71 17.49 -5.84
N THR A 314 -7.96 18.59 -5.94
CA THR A 314 -7.18 19.11 -4.83
C THR A 314 -8.07 19.80 -3.82
N THR A 315 -9.03 20.59 -4.27
CA THR A 315 -10.01 21.27 -3.41
C THR A 315 -10.76 20.28 -2.54
N SER A 316 -11.32 19.22 -3.12
CA SER A 316 -12.06 18.19 -2.37
C SER A 316 -11.18 17.47 -1.32
N ARG A 317 -9.94 17.12 -1.68
CA ARG A 317 -9.01 16.48 -0.73
C ARG A 317 -8.58 17.40 0.41
N LEU A 318 -8.34 18.69 0.11
CA LEU A 318 -8.04 19.68 1.15
C LEU A 318 -9.23 19.93 2.07
N ALA A 319 -10.44 19.97 1.54
CA ALA A 319 -11.66 20.11 2.33
C ALA A 319 -11.83 18.95 3.30
N LEU A 320 -11.68 17.71 2.82
CA LEU A 320 -11.77 16.54 3.67
C LEU A 320 -10.62 16.46 4.68
N PHE A 321 -9.40 16.88 4.31
CA PHE A 321 -8.29 16.95 5.24
C PHE A 321 -8.52 18.02 6.33
N GLY A 322 -9.05 19.17 5.98
CA GLY A 322 -9.47 20.20 6.93
C GLY A 322 -10.52 19.69 7.91
N ALA A 323 -11.54 18.98 7.40
CA ALA A 323 -12.54 18.32 8.23
C ALA A 323 -11.91 17.26 9.17
N GLN A 324 -10.97 16.45 8.67
CA GLN A 324 -10.22 15.49 9.49
C GLN A 324 -9.46 16.19 10.63
N LEU A 325 -8.77 17.27 10.36
CA LEU A 325 -8.06 18.05 11.40
C LEU A 325 -9.01 18.63 12.43
N SER A 326 -10.16 19.17 12.01
CA SER A 326 -11.19 19.71 12.91
C SER A 326 -11.73 18.61 13.84
N ILE A 327 -12.12 17.46 13.30
CA ILE A 327 -12.61 16.33 14.10
C ILE A 327 -11.55 15.83 15.06
N PHE A 328 -10.31 15.68 14.59
CA PHE A 328 -9.18 15.24 15.42
C PHE A 328 -8.92 16.20 16.57
N ALA A 329 -8.96 17.52 16.35
CA ALA A 329 -8.77 18.52 17.41
C ALA A 329 -9.80 18.41 18.55
N HIS A 330 -11.03 18.00 18.22
CA HIS A 330 -12.08 17.79 19.21
C HIS A 330 -12.03 16.39 19.88
N ASN A 331 -11.45 15.39 19.20
CA ASN A 331 -11.41 14.02 19.65
C ASN A 331 -9.98 13.43 19.62
N PRO A 332 -8.98 14.05 20.29
CA PRO A 332 -7.56 13.73 20.05
C PRO A 332 -7.12 12.37 20.60
N ILE A 333 -7.81 11.79 21.58
CA ILE A 333 -7.37 10.55 22.24
C ILE A 333 -8.01 9.33 21.57
N PHE A 334 -9.34 9.26 21.57
CA PHE A 334 -10.06 8.07 21.10
C PHE A 334 -10.53 8.19 19.64
N GLY A 335 -10.45 9.39 19.05
CA GLY A 335 -11.10 9.64 17.77
C GLY A 335 -12.62 9.50 17.84
N VAL A 336 -13.26 9.37 16.68
CA VAL A 336 -14.72 9.20 16.56
C VAL A 336 -15.12 7.73 16.29
N GLY A 337 -14.17 6.80 16.33
CA GLY A 337 -14.36 5.39 15.99
C GLY A 337 -14.01 5.06 14.54
N PHE A 338 -13.59 3.82 14.31
CA PHE A 338 -13.10 3.38 13.02
C PHE A 338 -14.20 3.34 11.96
N GLY A 339 -13.94 3.94 10.80
CA GLY A 339 -14.90 4.09 9.71
C GLY A 339 -15.96 5.18 9.92
N GLN A 340 -15.88 5.96 11.02
CA GLN A 340 -16.93 6.96 11.35
C GLN A 340 -16.66 8.37 10.80
N PHE A 341 -15.50 8.64 10.23
CA PHE A 341 -15.15 9.96 9.69
C PHE A 341 -16.26 10.59 8.85
N GLY A 342 -16.83 9.83 7.90
CA GLY A 342 -17.83 10.36 6.97
C GLY A 342 -19.10 10.89 7.62
N PHE A 343 -19.54 10.32 8.75
CA PHE A 343 -20.72 10.78 9.48
C PHE A 343 -20.50 12.12 10.18
N HIS A 344 -19.26 12.43 10.51
CA HIS A 344 -18.89 13.70 11.18
C HIS A 344 -18.41 14.77 10.20
N ALA A 345 -18.01 14.39 8.99
CA ALA A 345 -17.40 15.30 8.03
C ALA A 345 -18.35 16.42 7.59
N TYR A 346 -19.61 16.09 7.33
CA TYR A 346 -20.61 17.05 6.83
C TYR A 346 -20.70 18.31 7.70
N SER A 347 -20.75 18.16 9.01
CA SER A 347 -20.95 19.25 9.96
C SER A 347 -19.73 20.17 10.15
N VAL A 348 -18.55 19.74 9.70
CA VAL A 348 -17.28 20.47 9.92
C VAL A 348 -16.59 20.86 8.62
N LEU A 349 -17.21 20.58 7.47
CA LEU A 349 -16.68 21.02 6.17
C LEU A 349 -16.63 22.55 6.12
N PRO A 350 -15.53 23.16 5.63
CA PRO A 350 -15.49 24.59 5.39
C PRO A 350 -16.42 24.99 4.25
N SER A 351 -16.94 26.23 4.27
CA SER A 351 -17.91 26.71 3.27
C SER A 351 -17.41 26.60 1.83
N TRP A 352 -16.14 26.86 1.58
CA TRP A 352 -15.53 26.73 0.27
C TRP A 352 -15.46 25.28 -0.27
N ALA A 353 -15.64 24.27 0.60
CA ALA A 353 -15.67 22.88 0.16
C ALA A 353 -16.82 22.58 -0.80
N TRP A 354 -17.93 23.28 -0.64
CA TRP A 354 -19.14 23.11 -1.45
C TRP A 354 -19.00 23.67 -2.87
N ASP A 355 -17.94 24.42 -3.16
CA ASP A 355 -17.59 24.82 -4.53
C ASP A 355 -17.04 23.64 -5.36
N SER A 356 -16.68 22.52 -4.70
CA SER A 356 -16.24 21.30 -5.36
C SER A 356 -17.42 20.37 -5.67
N TYR A 357 -17.64 20.11 -6.96
CA TYR A 357 -18.67 19.14 -7.37
C TYR A 357 -18.41 17.72 -6.82
N GLU A 358 -17.18 17.34 -6.51
CA GLU A 358 -16.89 16.04 -5.88
C GLU A 358 -17.47 15.98 -4.46
N VAL A 359 -17.35 17.06 -3.69
CA VAL A 359 -17.92 17.16 -2.33
C VAL A 359 -19.44 17.09 -2.40
N VAL A 360 -20.05 17.91 -3.29
CA VAL A 360 -21.51 17.90 -3.51
C VAL A 360 -21.98 16.50 -3.92
N ASN A 361 -21.25 15.84 -4.82
CA ASN A 361 -21.60 14.50 -5.27
C ASN A 361 -21.62 13.47 -4.13
N TRP A 362 -20.64 13.50 -3.22
CA TRP A 362 -20.64 12.55 -2.10
C TRP A 362 -21.80 12.75 -1.15
N PHE A 363 -22.12 14.00 -0.82
CA PHE A 363 -23.09 14.27 0.25
C PHE A 363 -24.53 14.49 -0.25
N GLU A 364 -24.72 14.98 -1.48
CA GLU A 364 -26.03 15.40 -1.98
C GLU A 364 -26.51 14.61 -3.20
N THR A 365 -25.58 14.10 -4.04
CA THR A 365 -25.97 13.45 -5.31
C THR A 365 -25.98 11.93 -5.22
N PHE A 366 -24.93 11.33 -4.61
CA PHE A 366 -24.78 9.88 -4.56
C PHE A 366 -25.07 9.29 -3.18
N ASP A 367 -25.41 10.11 -2.20
CA ASP A 367 -25.63 9.67 -0.82
C ASP A 367 -24.49 8.79 -0.30
N GLU A 368 -23.25 9.15 -0.65
CA GLU A 368 -22.06 8.38 -0.31
C GLU A 368 -21.25 9.07 0.77
N LEU A 369 -20.77 8.26 1.73
CA LEU A 369 -19.82 8.78 2.70
C LEU A 369 -18.50 9.10 1.99
N PRO A 370 -17.89 10.29 2.25
CA PRO A 370 -16.67 10.68 1.59
C PRO A 370 -15.53 9.74 1.92
N PRO A 371 -14.64 9.48 0.95
CA PRO A 371 -13.47 8.65 1.18
C PRO A 371 -12.43 9.35 2.06
N THR A 372 -11.67 8.57 2.79
CA THR A 372 -10.50 9.06 3.53
C THR A 372 -9.26 8.96 2.65
N PHE A 373 -8.85 10.06 2.05
CA PHE A 373 -7.67 10.06 1.15
C PHE A 373 -6.34 10.13 1.88
N ASN A 374 -6.31 10.52 3.15
CA ASN A 374 -5.09 10.70 3.91
C ASN A 374 -5.09 9.76 5.13
N VAL A 375 -4.09 8.87 5.19
CA VAL A 375 -3.98 7.91 6.28
C VAL A 375 -3.71 8.57 7.64
N ALA A 376 -2.93 9.63 7.68
CA ALA A 376 -2.67 10.35 8.94
C ALA A 376 -3.95 11.03 9.44
N GLY A 377 -4.69 11.69 8.53
CA GLY A 377 -5.98 12.26 8.82
C GLY A 377 -6.98 11.20 9.29
N ARG A 378 -7.07 10.06 8.59
CA ARG A 378 -7.93 8.94 8.98
C ARG A 378 -7.60 8.40 10.37
N LEU A 379 -6.33 8.09 10.63
CA LEU A 379 -5.89 7.58 11.93
C LEU A 379 -6.13 8.59 13.05
N GLY A 380 -5.83 9.87 12.82
CA GLY A 380 -6.09 10.93 13.79
C GLY A 380 -7.56 11.05 14.12
N THR A 381 -8.43 11.15 13.12
CA THR A 381 -9.88 11.29 13.32
C THR A 381 -10.53 10.05 13.90
N GLU A 382 -10.19 8.86 13.39
CA GLU A 382 -10.91 7.62 13.75
C GLU A 382 -10.32 6.91 14.95
N PHE A 383 -9.00 7.02 15.20
CA PHE A 383 -8.28 6.35 16.28
C PHE A 383 -7.56 7.29 17.27
N GLY A 384 -7.51 8.58 16.99
CA GLY A 384 -6.78 9.56 17.80
C GLY A 384 -5.26 9.41 17.74
N VAL A 385 -4.56 10.05 18.67
CA VAL A 385 -3.08 10.01 18.80
C VAL A 385 -2.54 8.58 18.93
N PRO A 386 -3.14 7.66 19.74
CA PRO A 386 -2.61 6.29 19.82
C PRO A 386 -2.64 5.54 18.49
N GLY A 387 -3.66 5.75 17.65
CA GLY A 387 -3.70 5.16 16.31
C GLY A 387 -2.53 5.62 15.43
N LEU A 388 -2.21 6.92 15.47
CA LEU A 388 -1.04 7.48 14.80
C LEU A 388 0.26 6.86 15.33
N LEU A 389 0.40 6.74 16.66
CA LEU A 389 1.60 6.18 17.28
C LEU A 389 1.78 4.69 16.96
N ILE A 390 0.70 3.89 16.94
CA ILE A 390 0.76 2.47 16.58
C ILE A 390 1.21 2.32 15.13
N TRP A 391 0.59 3.04 14.19
CA TRP A 391 0.87 2.92 12.76
C TRP A 391 2.27 3.43 12.40
N TYR A 392 2.57 4.68 12.72
CA TYR A 392 3.86 5.28 12.40
C TYR A 392 4.99 4.76 13.26
N GLY A 393 4.69 4.32 14.50
CA GLY A 393 5.64 3.63 15.38
C GLY A 393 6.14 2.32 14.79
N PHE A 394 5.27 1.52 14.14
CA PHE A 394 5.69 0.31 13.44
C PHE A 394 6.73 0.63 12.36
N TRP A 395 6.45 1.62 11.52
CA TRP A 395 7.37 2.02 10.45
C TRP A 395 8.66 2.64 10.99
N ALA A 396 8.58 3.45 12.03
CA ALA A 396 9.76 4.04 12.68
C ALA A 396 10.69 2.97 13.26
N VAL A 397 10.14 1.95 13.93
CA VAL A 397 10.91 0.80 14.43
C VAL A 397 11.55 0.03 13.27
N ALA A 398 10.82 -0.20 12.18
CA ALA A 398 11.33 -0.85 11.00
C ALA A 398 12.51 -0.08 10.37
N ILE A 399 12.34 1.22 10.14
CA ILE A 399 13.39 2.11 9.62
C ILE A 399 14.62 2.09 10.54
N PHE A 400 14.42 2.18 11.86
CA PHE A 400 15.51 2.12 12.83
C PHE A 400 16.28 0.79 12.77
N ARG A 401 15.58 -0.35 12.67
CA ARG A 401 16.20 -1.68 12.53
C ARG A 401 17.01 -1.79 11.25
N ILE A 402 16.46 -1.32 10.12
CA ILE A 402 17.16 -1.30 8.83
C ILE A 402 18.40 -0.42 8.90
N ALA A 403 18.28 0.79 9.46
CA ALA A 403 19.39 1.71 9.63
C ALA A 403 20.53 1.10 10.47
N ARG A 404 20.15 0.48 11.59
CA ARG A 404 21.11 -0.21 12.47
C ARG A 404 21.83 -1.37 11.75
N ALA A 405 21.11 -2.17 10.95
CA ALA A 405 21.67 -3.27 10.17
C ALA A 405 22.63 -2.75 9.09
N ALA A 406 22.23 -1.74 8.33
CA ALA A 406 23.04 -1.15 7.26
C ALA A 406 24.40 -0.61 7.79
N ILE A 407 24.42 -0.03 9.00
CA ILE A 407 25.66 0.46 9.63
C ILE A 407 26.57 -0.69 10.05
N ARG A 408 26.00 -1.81 10.52
CA ARG A 408 26.77 -2.99 10.98
C ARG A 408 27.32 -3.82 9.84
N GLN A 409 26.60 -3.91 8.72
CA GLN A 409 26.84 -4.87 7.62
C GLN A 409 27.44 -4.25 6.36
N ARG A 410 28.49 -3.47 6.48
CA ARG A 410 29.10 -2.76 5.34
C ARG A 410 29.58 -3.63 4.19
N GLN A 411 29.82 -4.93 4.40
CA GLN A 411 30.43 -5.81 3.41
C GLN A 411 29.44 -6.68 2.61
N ASP A 412 28.24 -6.92 3.11
CA ASP A 412 27.25 -7.73 2.40
C ASP A 412 26.35 -6.86 1.50
N SER A 413 26.67 -6.81 0.20
CA SER A 413 25.97 -5.99 -0.77
C SER A 413 24.53 -6.44 -1.04
N SER A 414 24.19 -7.72 -0.93
CA SER A 414 22.85 -8.24 -1.24
C SER A 414 21.85 -7.86 -0.16
N LEU A 415 22.22 -8.02 1.13
CA LEU A 415 21.40 -7.56 2.25
C LEU A 415 21.25 -6.03 2.28
N ASN A 416 22.29 -5.31 1.86
CA ASN A 416 22.22 -3.87 1.71
C ASN A 416 21.20 -3.45 0.64
N PHE A 417 21.18 -4.12 -0.52
CA PHE A 417 20.17 -3.82 -1.56
C PHE A 417 18.75 -4.13 -1.09
N LEU A 418 18.56 -5.22 -0.33
CA LEU A 418 17.28 -5.54 0.29
C LEU A 418 16.81 -4.44 1.27
N ASN A 419 17.72 -3.98 2.12
CA ASN A 419 17.43 -2.90 3.08
C ASN A 419 17.05 -1.59 2.38
N VAL A 420 17.69 -1.26 1.26
CA VAL A 420 17.33 -0.08 0.45
C VAL A 420 15.95 -0.24 -0.17
N ALA A 421 15.63 -1.42 -0.73
CA ALA A 421 14.32 -1.68 -1.31
C ALA A 421 13.21 -1.58 -0.25
N LEU A 422 13.45 -2.12 0.94
CA LEU A 422 12.52 -1.97 2.07
C LEU A 422 12.33 -0.51 2.46
N LEU A 423 13.41 0.27 2.62
CA LEU A 423 13.31 1.70 2.92
C LEU A 423 12.56 2.45 1.82
N GLY A 424 12.88 2.18 0.54
CA GLY A 424 12.20 2.78 -0.59
C GLY A 424 10.71 2.51 -0.58
N SER A 425 10.31 1.26 -0.33
CA SER A 425 8.89 0.88 -0.25
C SER A 425 8.19 1.49 0.96
N ILE A 426 8.84 1.55 2.13
CA ILE A 426 8.29 2.17 3.34
C ILE A 426 8.04 3.66 3.11
N PHE A 427 9.02 4.40 2.61
CA PHE A 427 8.85 5.83 2.34
C PHE A 427 7.84 6.09 1.23
N SER A 428 7.87 5.31 0.15
CA SER A 428 6.86 5.38 -0.91
C SER A 428 5.45 5.17 -0.35
N LEU A 429 5.25 4.17 0.53
CA LEU A 429 3.96 3.90 1.14
C LEU A 429 3.51 5.01 2.10
N ILE A 430 4.41 5.55 2.93
CA ILE A 430 4.10 6.66 3.85
C ILE A 430 3.67 7.89 3.05
N LEU A 431 4.42 8.26 2.02
CA LEU A 431 4.12 9.42 1.17
C LEU A 431 2.88 9.17 0.28
N GLY A 432 2.72 7.97 -0.28
CA GLY A 432 1.52 7.58 -1.02
C GLY A 432 0.25 7.61 -0.16
N GLY A 433 0.38 7.30 1.13
CA GLY A 433 -0.70 7.37 2.13
C GLY A 433 -1.20 8.79 2.43
N MET A 434 -0.52 9.84 1.93
CA MET A 434 -1.04 11.21 1.99
C MET A 434 -2.19 11.47 1.03
N SER A 435 -2.36 10.62 0.01
CA SER A 435 -3.41 10.77 -1.00
C SER A 435 -4.18 9.49 -1.31
N ASN A 436 -3.91 8.41 -0.57
CA ASN A 436 -4.60 7.12 -0.68
C ASN A 436 -4.81 6.48 0.68
N ASP A 437 -5.82 5.63 0.79
CA ASP A 437 -6.08 4.82 1.97
C ASP A 437 -5.30 3.48 1.90
N PRO A 438 -4.21 3.32 2.66
CA PRO A 438 -3.37 2.12 2.62
C PRO A 438 -4.04 0.90 3.25
N PHE A 439 -5.11 1.05 4.04
CA PHE A 439 -5.83 -0.10 4.63
C PHE A 439 -6.48 -0.97 3.56
N ARG A 440 -6.89 -0.38 2.44
CA ARG A 440 -7.51 -1.07 1.31
C ARG A 440 -6.50 -1.64 0.32
N ARG A 441 -5.20 -1.35 0.48
CA ARG A 441 -4.13 -1.71 -0.46
C ARG A 441 -3.42 -2.98 -0.02
N PRO A 442 -3.53 -4.08 -0.77
CA PRO A 442 -2.82 -5.32 -0.45
C PRO A 442 -1.31 -5.15 -0.34
N GLU A 443 -0.72 -4.23 -1.13
CA GLU A 443 0.70 -3.87 -1.10
C GLU A 443 1.18 -3.50 0.30
N THR A 444 0.34 -2.77 1.04
CA THR A 444 0.64 -2.35 2.42
C THR A 444 0.84 -3.55 3.34
N TRP A 445 -0.07 -4.51 3.27
CA TRP A 445 -0.07 -5.68 4.16
C TRP A 445 1.03 -6.67 3.80
N ILE A 446 1.33 -6.81 2.50
CA ILE A 446 2.49 -7.57 2.02
C ILE A 446 3.79 -6.90 2.48
N LEU A 447 3.89 -5.57 2.40
CA LEU A 447 5.06 -4.85 2.89
C LEU A 447 5.24 -4.99 4.41
N ILE A 448 4.15 -4.93 5.19
CA ILE A 448 4.18 -5.20 6.64
C ILE A 448 4.75 -6.59 6.91
N ALA A 449 4.32 -7.61 6.16
CA ALA A 449 4.81 -8.97 6.29
C ALA A 449 6.33 -9.07 6.02
N ILE A 450 6.78 -8.55 4.87
CA ILE A 450 8.19 -8.58 4.47
C ILE A 450 9.04 -7.78 5.46
N THR A 451 8.60 -6.60 5.84
CA THR A 451 9.29 -5.73 6.80
C THR A 451 9.44 -6.39 8.17
N SER A 452 8.39 -7.05 8.65
CA SER A 452 8.42 -7.76 9.94
C SER A 452 9.46 -8.88 9.98
N LEU A 453 9.74 -9.50 8.84
CA LEU A 453 10.71 -10.58 8.70
C LEU A 453 12.13 -10.09 8.43
N TYR A 454 12.28 -9.14 7.53
CA TYR A 454 13.58 -8.83 6.94
C TYR A 454 14.19 -7.52 7.44
N ALA A 455 13.40 -6.60 8.02
CA ALA A 455 13.93 -5.35 8.53
C ALA A 455 14.99 -5.59 9.60
N GLY A 456 16.21 -5.22 9.31
CA GLY A 456 17.35 -5.33 10.22
C GLY A 456 17.94 -6.73 10.35
N ARG A 457 17.68 -7.65 9.41
CA ARG A 457 18.44 -8.90 9.33
C ARG A 457 19.91 -8.62 9.06
N THR A 458 20.75 -9.42 9.71
CA THR A 458 22.21 -9.42 9.54
C THR A 458 22.65 -10.80 9.07
N SER A 459 23.82 -10.91 8.44
CA SER A 459 24.40 -12.20 8.02
C SER A 459 24.57 -13.19 9.17
N GLU A 460 24.59 -12.69 10.41
CA GLU A 460 24.69 -13.49 11.64
C GLU A 460 23.32 -13.99 12.15
N THR A 461 22.21 -13.50 11.58
CA THR A 461 20.85 -13.89 12.02
C THR A 461 20.40 -15.09 11.18
N PRO A 462 20.25 -16.31 11.75
CA PRO A 462 19.75 -17.47 11.02
C PRO A 462 18.37 -17.21 10.43
N ALA A 463 18.09 -17.81 9.28
CA ALA A 463 16.85 -17.65 8.51
C ALA A 463 15.63 -18.26 9.21
#